data_e23959ad20eeb210d02da268bd3b5320
#
_entry.id   e23959ad20eeb210d02da268bd3b5320
#
_cell.length_a   1.000
_cell.length_b   1.000
_cell.length_c   1.000
_cell.angle_alpha   90.00
_cell.angle_beta   90.00
_cell.angle_gamma   90.00
#
_symmetry.space_group_name_H-M   'P 1'
#
loop_
_entity.id
_entity.type
_entity.pdbx_description
1 polymer ?
#
loop_
_entity_poly.entity_id
_entity_poly.type
_entity_poly.pdbx_seq_one_letter_code
_entity_poly.pdbx_strand_id
1 'polypeptide(L)'
;MTYPFTAIISDLHSNVPALETALRDAFARGARRFVCLGDVVGYGAEPRMCLDWMMELAIAEPRIPENLAVEFEGELEPGLCLMGNHEHALMNTPEDFNPKARAAIEWTRDELGCGGRERGFAYWNFLGELRAEGMDEVAQFAHGSPRDPVREYVVPRDSQDPLKLAALFAPMTRGVCFIGHSHVPAVYYEDGRIFVPKVNSATREDGVEGPYSLGVPGTGSVPAEEKLPRAIVNVGSVGQPRDGDPRLSYVLFDGENISFVRLNYDVEAAADKIFGVSELPDYLAERLSKGR
;
A
#
# COMPACT_ATOMS: atom_id res chain seq x y z
N MET A 1 2.23 8.50 25.00
CA MET A 1 2.63 9.13 23.70
C MET A 1 1.42 9.06 22.79
N THR A 2 1.16 10.08 22.01
CA THR A 2 0.09 10.05 20.99
C THR A 2 0.59 9.20 19.80
N TYR A 3 -0.32 8.42 19.20
CA TYR A 3 0.02 7.64 18.00
C TYR A 3 0.44 8.59 16.86
N PRO A 4 1.50 8.27 16.11
CA PRO A 4 1.97 9.15 15.04
C PRO A 4 0.96 9.19 13.89
N PHE A 5 0.73 10.37 13.32
CA PHE A 5 -0.12 10.50 12.14
C PHE A 5 0.56 9.80 10.96
N THR A 6 -0.04 8.70 10.52
CA THR A 6 0.57 7.69 9.65
C THR A 6 -0.07 7.69 8.28
N ALA A 7 0.73 7.76 7.23
CA ALA A 7 0.32 7.43 5.87
C ALA A 7 0.56 5.93 5.61
N ILE A 8 -0.49 5.20 5.26
CA ILE A 8 -0.44 3.78 4.94
C ILE A 8 -0.67 3.62 3.44
N ILE A 9 0.38 3.21 2.74
CA ILE A 9 0.45 3.05 1.29
C ILE A 9 0.65 1.58 0.93
N SER A 10 0.25 1.18 -0.26
CA SER A 10 0.41 -0.18 -0.78
C SER A 10 0.44 -0.19 -2.30
N ASP A 11 0.97 -1.28 -2.85
CA ASP A 11 0.84 -1.59 -4.28
C ASP A 11 1.33 -0.41 -5.16
N LEU A 12 2.60 -0.02 -4.94
CA LEU A 12 3.25 1.10 -5.62
C LEU A 12 3.60 0.75 -7.07
N HIS A 13 3.95 -0.52 -7.29
CA HIS A 13 4.18 -1.10 -8.60
C HIS A 13 5.07 -0.28 -9.52
N SER A 14 6.23 0.17 -9.00
CA SER A 14 7.23 0.90 -9.79
C SER A 14 6.67 2.14 -10.51
N ASN A 15 5.60 2.76 -9.95
CA ASN A 15 4.92 3.93 -10.50
C ASN A 15 5.33 5.19 -9.72
N VAL A 16 6.46 5.78 -10.12
CA VAL A 16 7.02 6.99 -9.46
C VAL A 16 6.07 8.18 -9.54
N PRO A 17 5.41 8.52 -10.67
CA PRO A 17 4.47 9.64 -10.73
C PRO A 17 3.35 9.54 -9.69
N ALA A 18 2.80 8.33 -9.48
CA ALA A 18 1.78 8.12 -8.46
C ALA A 18 2.35 8.17 -7.04
N LEU A 19 3.50 7.55 -6.80
CA LEU A 19 4.16 7.54 -5.50
C LEU A 19 4.58 8.94 -5.07
N GLU A 20 5.18 9.72 -5.97
CA GLU A 20 5.55 11.11 -5.70
C GLU A 20 4.34 11.95 -5.27
N THR A 21 3.23 11.82 -6.02
CA THR A 21 1.99 12.52 -5.71
C THR A 21 1.45 12.11 -4.32
N ALA A 22 1.43 10.81 -4.01
CA ALA A 22 0.97 10.32 -2.71
C ALA A 22 1.84 10.82 -1.55
N LEU A 23 3.17 10.77 -1.70
CA LEU A 23 4.09 11.20 -0.65
C LEU A 23 4.00 12.71 -0.40
N ARG A 24 3.98 13.53 -1.46
CA ARG A 24 3.82 14.99 -1.34
C ARG A 24 2.53 15.38 -0.62
N ASP A 25 1.42 14.75 -0.97
CA ASP A 25 0.14 15.00 -0.32
C ASP A 25 0.14 14.53 1.14
N ALA A 26 0.71 13.35 1.44
CA ALA A 26 0.83 12.84 2.80
C ALA A 26 1.65 13.77 3.71
N PHE A 27 2.80 14.28 3.21
CA PHE A 27 3.59 15.27 3.93
C PHE A 27 2.83 16.59 4.13
N ALA A 28 2.17 17.08 3.10
CA ALA A 28 1.36 18.31 3.18
C ALA A 28 0.21 18.19 4.20
N ARG A 29 -0.32 16.97 4.42
CA ARG A 29 -1.32 16.68 5.45
C ARG A 29 -0.71 16.44 6.84
N GLY A 30 0.60 16.46 6.97
CA GLY A 30 1.31 16.32 8.24
C GLY A 30 1.57 14.86 8.66
N ALA A 31 1.58 13.91 7.73
CA ALA A 31 2.01 12.56 8.03
C ALA A 31 3.48 12.54 8.50
N ARG A 32 3.75 11.83 9.58
CA ARG A 32 5.08 11.74 10.21
C ARG A 32 5.63 10.32 10.17
N ARG A 33 4.80 9.35 9.85
CA ARG A 33 5.13 7.93 9.73
C ARG A 33 4.63 7.39 8.40
N PHE A 34 5.43 6.56 7.75
CA PHE A 34 5.07 5.91 6.51
C PHE A 34 5.11 4.39 6.67
N VAL A 35 4.00 3.74 6.36
CA VAL A 35 3.87 2.28 6.33
C VAL A 35 3.55 1.86 4.92
N CYS A 36 4.45 1.09 4.29
CA CYS A 36 4.25 0.47 2.99
C CYS A 36 3.91 -1.01 3.18
N LEU A 37 2.74 -1.42 2.71
CA LEU A 37 2.27 -2.78 2.88
C LEU A 37 2.84 -3.77 1.86
N GLY A 38 3.74 -3.33 0.96
CA GLY A 38 4.39 -4.17 -0.04
C GLY A 38 3.95 -3.85 -1.46
N ASP A 39 4.40 -4.69 -2.39
CA ASP A 39 4.28 -4.50 -3.84
C ASP A 39 4.84 -3.12 -4.27
N VAL A 40 6.04 -2.84 -3.78
CA VAL A 40 6.83 -1.65 -4.17
C VAL A 40 7.19 -1.75 -5.65
N VAL A 41 7.49 -2.96 -6.12
CA VAL A 41 7.98 -3.26 -7.46
C VAL A 41 6.97 -4.01 -8.33
N GLY A 42 7.35 -4.23 -9.58
CA GLY A 42 6.55 -4.95 -10.58
C GLY A 42 5.61 -4.04 -11.37
N TYR A 43 5.24 -4.47 -12.56
CA TYR A 43 4.37 -3.81 -13.54
C TYR A 43 4.91 -2.51 -14.14
N GLY A 44 5.28 -1.52 -13.33
CA GLY A 44 5.74 -0.20 -13.77
C GLY A 44 7.23 -0.16 -14.12
N ALA A 45 7.69 0.97 -14.62
CA ALA A 45 9.01 1.11 -15.25
C ALA A 45 10.10 1.68 -14.33
N GLU A 46 9.80 2.02 -13.06
CA GLU A 46 10.76 2.71 -12.19
C GLU A 46 10.95 1.99 -10.83
N PRO A 47 11.34 0.69 -10.84
CA PRO A 47 11.46 -0.08 -9.59
C PRO A 47 12.53 0.48 -8.65
N ARG A 48 13.66 0.95 -9.19
CA ARG A 48 14.77 1.47 -8.38
C ARG A 48 14.39 2.70 -7.58
N MET A 49 13.71 3.67 -8.22
CA MET A 49 13.30 4.90 -7.54
C MET A 49 12.27 4.64 -6.44
N CYS A 50 11.30 3.74 -6.70
CA CYS A 50 10.33 3.34 -5.68
C CYS A 50 11.01 2.66 -4.49
N LEU A 51 11.97 1.76 -4.74
CA LEU A 51 12.75 1.13 -3.68
C LEU A 51 13.61 2.15 -2.92
N ASP A 52 14.30 3.06 -3.62
CA ASP A 52 15.11 4.10 -2.99
C ASP A 52 14.31 4.91 -1.97
N TRP A 53 13.10 5.35 -2.34
CA TRP A 53 12.25 6.09 -1.44
C TRP A 53 11.72 5.25 -0.27
N MET A 54 11.39 3.98 -0.49
CA MET A 54 10.95 3.11 0.62
C MET A 54 12.10 2.76 1.56
N MET A 55 13.32 2.60 1.06
CA MET A 55 14.54 2.39 1.84
C MET A 55 14.92 3.61 2.70
N GLU A 56 14.36 4.77 2.42
CA GLU A 56 14.59 5.99 3.18
C GLU A 56 13.41 6.34 4.10
N LEU A 57 12.16 6.13 3.68
CA LEU A 57 10.96 6.56 4.42
C LEU A 57 10.34 5.46 5.28
N ALA A 58 10.25 4.24 4.78
CA ALA A 58 9.48 3.18 5.41
C ALA A 58 10.38 2.20 6.18
N ILE A 59 11.25 2.73 7.02
CA ILE A 59 12.24 1.99 7.83
C ILE A 59 12.28 2.49 9.27
N ALA A 60 13.08 1.83 10.12
CA ALA A 60 13.19 2.16 11.54
C ALA A 60 13.82 3.55 11.82
N GLU A 61 14.72 4.00 10.95
CA GLU A 61 15.38 5.31 11.04
C GLU A 61 15.10 6.11 9.76
N PRO A 62 13.89 6.66 9.61
CA PRO A 62 13.46 7.27 8.36
C PRO A 62 14.11 8.64 8.12
N ARG A 63 14.25 8.97 6.84
CA ARG A 63 14.64 10.30 6.36
C ARG A 63 13.85 10.64 5.10
N ILE A 64 13.75 11.93 4.82
CA ILE A 64 13.13 12.39 3.58
C ILE A 64 14.13 12.19 2.43
N PRO A 65 13.73 11.52 1.32
CA PRO A 65 14.59 11.37 0.16
C PRO A 65 15.00 12.72 -0.42
N GLU A 66 16.29 12.91 -0.71
CA GLU A 66 16.82 14.19 -1.19
C GLU A 66 16.16 14.67 -2.50
N ASN A 67 15.75 13.73 -3.34
CA ASN A 67 15.11 14.02 -4.62
C ASN A 67 13.57 14.13 -4.54
N LEU A 68 12.99 13.95 -3.35
CA LEU A 68 11.57 14.20 -3.10
C LEU A 68 11.42 15.64 -2.60
N ALA A 69 11.02 16.55 -3.50
CA ALA A 69 10.85 17.96 -3.16
C ALA A 69 9.60 18.17 -2.29
N VAL A 70 9.76 18.05 -0.97
CA VAL A 70 8.73 18.32 0.04
C VAL A 70 9.27 19.27 1.10
N GLU A 71 8.41 20.17 1.58
CA GLU A 71 8.66 20.96 2.76
C GLU A 71 8.04 20.23 3.96
N PHE A 72 8.85 19.92 4.94
CA PHE A 72 8.39 19.22 6.13
C PHE A 72 9.16 19.73 7.36
N GLU A 73 8.40 20.15 8.35
CA GLU A 73 8.93 20.59 9.65
C GLU A 73 8.63 19.54 10.71
N GLY A 74 9.67 19.01 11.32
CA GLY A 74 9.56 18.04 12.40
C GLY A 74 10.40 16.79 12.16
N GLU A 75 10.21 15.79 13.04
CA GLU A 75 10.90 14.52 12.97
C GLU A 75 9.97 13.45 12.39
N LEU A 76 10.52 12.57 11.57
CA LEU A 76 9.83 11.38 11.12
C LEU A 76 9.84 10.32 12.20
N GLU A 77 8.77 9.57 12.28
CA GLU A 77 8.63 8.43 13.19
C GLU A 77 8.98 7.12 12.47
N PRO A 78 9.48 6.09 13.21
CA PRO A 78 9.82 4.80 12.63
C PRO A 78 8.73 4.23 11.74
N GLY A 79 9.08 4.00 10.48
CA GLY A 79 8.20 3.44 9.46
C GLY A 79 8.28 1.92 9.37
N LEU A 80 7.64 1.38 8.34
CA LEU A 80 7.63 -0.06 8.06
C LEU A 80 7.41 -0.28 6.57
N CYS A 81 8.21 -1.17 5.96
CA CYS A 81 7.94 -1.72 4.64
C CYS A 81 7.78 -3.24 4.75
N LEU A 82 6.73 -3.78 4.15
CA LEU A 82 6.43 -5.21 4.15
C LEU A 82 6.74 -5.85 2.79
N MET A 83 6.83 -7.17 2.79
CA MET A 83 6.94 -7.99 1.60
C MET A 83 5.57 -8.20 0.99
N GLY A 84 5.36 -7.72 -0.23
CA GLY A 84 4.22 -8.11 -1.05
C GLY A 84 4.51 -9.36 -1.89
N ASN A 85 3.52 -9.81 -2.66
CA ASN A 85 3.70 -10.98 -3.50
C ASN A 85 4.67 -10.73 -4.67
N HIS A 86 4.85 -9.48 -5.10
CA HIS A 86 5.84 -9.12 -6.13
C HIS A 86 7.28 -9.21 -5.59
N GLU A 87 7.58 -8.68 -4.42
CA GLU A 87 8.88 -8.86 -3.77
C GLU A 87 9.15 -10.35 -3.51
N HIS A 88 8.15 -11.09 -3.04
CA HIS A 88 8.27 -12.53 -2.83
C HIS A 88 8.61 -13.26 -4.14
N ALA A 89 7.97 -12.91 -5.26
CA ALA A 89 8.26 -13.50 -6.57
C ALA A 89 9.63 -13.12 -7.12
N LEU A 90 10.11 -11.90 -6.83
CA LEU A 90 11.48 -11.48 -7.16
C LEU A 90 12.53 -12.33 -6.44
N MET A 91 12.33 -12.61 -5.17
CA MET A 91 13.27 -13.38 -4.33
C MET A 91 13.22 -14.88 -4.61
N ASN A 92 12.11 -15.37 -5.19
CA ASN A 92 11.87 -16.79 -5.49
C ASN A 92 11.61 -17.02 -6.98
N THR A 93 10.58 -17.81 -7.30
CA THR A 93 10.14 -18.04 -8.69
C THR A 93 8.73 -17.49 -8.87
N PRO A 94 8.44 -16.82 -10.01
CA PRO A 94 7.12 -16.24 -10.31
C PRO A 94 6.16 -17.29 -10.92
N GLU A 95 6.14 -18.53 -10.42
CA GLU A 95 5.38 -19.64 -11.02
C GLU A 95 3.87 -19.41 -11.00
N ASP A 96 3.37 -18.77 -9.94
CA ASP A 96 1.94 -18.46 -9.78
C ASP A 96 1.47 -17.23 -10.56
N PHE A 97 2.39 -16.52 -11.24
CA PHE A 97 2.09 -15.30 -11.98
C PHE A 97 1.65 -15.61 -13.41
N ASN A 98 0.65 -14.87 -13.90
CA ASN A 98 0.31 -14.89 -15.31
C ASN A 98 1.48 -14.38 -16.18
N PRO A 99 1.53 -14.70 -17.49
CA PRO A 99 2.69 -14.36 -18.33
C PRO A 99 3.09 -12.89 -18.34
N LYS A 100 2.13 -11.96 -18.27
CA LYS A 100 2.40 -10.51 -18.28
C LYS A 100 3.06 -10.05 -16.97
N ALA A 101 2.55 -10.54 -15.85
CA ALA A 101 3.12 -10.23 -14.54
C ALA A 101 4.50 -10.87 -14.38
N ARG A 102 4.70 -12.10 -14.92
CA ARG A 102 6.00 -12.78 -14.92
C ARG A 102 7.02 -11.98 -15.70
N ALA A 103 6.70 -11.52 -16.92
CA ALA A 103 7.61 -10.69 -17.73
C ALA A 103 8.04 -9.42 -16.97
N ALA A 104 7.10 -8.77 -16.27
CA ALA A 104 7.43 -7.59 -15.47
C ALA A 104 8.36 -7.92 -14.28
N ILE A 105 8.18 -9.06 -13.61
CA ILE A 105 9.07 -9.51 -12.51
C ILE A 105 10.48 -9.84 -13.05
N GLU A 106 10.58 -10.53 -14.18
CA GLU A 106 11.86 -10.88 -14.82
C GLU A 106 12.61 -9.61 -15.23
N TRP A 107 11.94 -8.69 -15.90
CA TRP A 107 12.52 -7.38 -16.24
C TRP A 107 12.93 -6.58 -15.01
N THR A 108 12.09 -6.52 -13.97
CA THR A 108 12.45 -5.83 -12.72
C THR A 108 13.71 -6.41 -12.09
N ARG A 109 13.88 -7.73 -12.11
CA ARG A 109 15.09 -8.41 -11.61
C ARG A 109 16.36 -7.94 -12.34
N ASP A 110 16.29 -7.86 -13.66
CA ASP A 110 17.40 -7.39 -14.48
C ASP A 110 17.69 -5.91 -14.23
N GLU A 111 16.64 -5.08 -14.14
CA GLU A 111 16.73 -3.64 -13.91
C GLU A 111 17.38 -3.31 -12.55
N LEU A 112 17.08 -4.07 -11.50
CA LEU A 112 17.73 -3.91 -10.20
C LEU A 112 19.24 -4.23 -10.25
N GLY A 113 19.67 -5.08 -11.17
CA GLY A 113 21.09 -5.37 -11.43
C GLY A 113 21.82 -4.27 -12.19
N CYS A 114 21.13 -3.43 -12.95
CA CYS A 114 21.74 -2.43 -13.83
C CYS A 114 22.33 -1.20 -13.12
N GLY A 115 21.95 -0.92 -11.88
CA GLY A 115 22.39 0.25 -11.10
C GLY A 115 23.83 0.21 -10.57
N GLY A 116 24.63 -0.75 -11.00
CA GLY A 116 25.97 -1.03 -10.46
C GLY A 116 25.94 -2.00 -9.28
N ARG A 117 27.10 -2.64 -9.02
CA ARG A 117 27.16 -3.76 -8.08
C ARG A 117 26.74 -3.40 -6.65
N GLU A 118 27.21 -2.27 -6.14
CA GLU A 118 26.91 -1.83 -4.76
C GLU A 118 25.43 -1.49 -4.57
N ARG A 119 24.84 -0.75 -5.52
CA ARG A 119 23.42 -0.38 -5.46
C ARG A 119 22.52 -1.60 -5.63
N GLY A 120 22.87 -2.52 -6.54
CA GLY A 120 22.18 -3.79 -6.70
C GLY A 120 22.17 -4.61 -5.40
N PHE A 121 23.30 -4.71 -4.70
CA PHE A 121 23.36 -5.38 -3.40
C PHE A 121 22.46 -4.72 -2.35
N ALA A 122 22.39 -3.38 -2.32
CA ALA A 122 21.52 -2.67 -1.37
C ALA A 122 20.05 -3.02 -1.58
N TYR A 123 19.57 -3.08 -2.83
CA TYR A 123 18.20 -3.50 -3.13
C TYR A 123 17.92 -4.94 -2.69
N TRP A 124 18.81 -5.89 -3.03
CA TRP A 124 18.61 -7.28 -2.67
C TRP A 124 18.66 -7.52 -1.15
N ASN A 125 19.52 -6.80 -0.43
CA ASN A 125 19.56 -6.86 1.03
C ASN A 125 18.26 -6.32 1.61
N PHE A 126 17.79 -5.15 1.17
CA PHE A 126 16.52 -4.58 1.62
C PHE A 126 15.35 -5.53 1.37
N LEU A 127 15.23 -6.06 0.14
CA LEU A 127 14.18 -7.02 -0.22
C LEU A 127 14.24 -8.30 0.63
N GLY A 128 15.44 -8.79 0.94
CA GLY A 128 15.66 -9.97 1.78
C GLY A 128 15.33 -9.77 3.27
N GLU A 129 15.30 -8.53 3.75
CA GLU A 129 14.97 -8.18 5.13
C GLU A 129 13.48 -7.86 5.33
N LEU A 130 12.70 -7.71 4.26
CA LEU A 130 11.27 -7.43 4.33
C LEU A 130 10.53 -8.57 5.03
N ARG A 131 9.68 -8.20 5.98
CA ARG A 131 8.82 -9.15 6.69
C ARG A 131 7.48 -9.31 5.97
N ALA A 132 6.87 -10.47 6.11
CA ALA A 132 5.54 -10.74 5.55
C ALA A 132 4.44 -9.94 6.27
N GLU A 133 4.61 -9.70 7.57
CA GLU A 133 3.65 -8.99 8.42
C GLU A 133 4.36 -8.08 9.43
N GLY A 134 3.62 -7.11 9.94
CA GLY A 134 4.06 -6.23 11.00
C GLY A 134 2.95 -5.91 12.00
N MET A 135 3.31 -5.41 13.15
CA MET A 135 2.35 -4.89 14.13
C MET A 135 2.99 -3.83 15.03
N ASP A 136 2.16 -2.96 15.56
CA ASP A 136 2.48 -2.06 16.66
C ASP A 136 1.45 -2.22 17.80
N GLU A 137 1.37 -1.24 18.70
CA GLU A 137 0.45 -1.32 19.85
C GLU A 137 -1.02 -1.30 19.43
N VAL A 138 -1.35 -0.70 18.28
CA VAL A 138 -2.71 -0.39 17.83
C VAL A 138 -3.14 -1.27 16.67
N ALA A 139 -2.26 -1.47 15.68
CA ALA A 139 -2.60 -2.05 14.39
C ALA A 139 -1.71 -3.24 14.02
N GLN A 140 -2.27 -4.11 13.15
CA GLN A 140 -1.53 -5.10 12.37
C GLN A 140 -1.43 -4.64 10.92
N PHE A 141 -0.39 -5.11 10.24
CA PHE A 141 -0.10 -4.77 8.85
C PHE A 141 0.26 -6.04 8.10
N ALA A 142 -0.33 -6.25 6.94
CA ALA A 142 -0.03 -7.33 6.02
C ALA A 142 -0.24 -6.84 4.58
N HIS A 143 0.38 -7.50 3.61
CA HIS A 143 0.07 -7.20 2.22
C HIS A 143 -1.25 -7.88 1.79
N GLY A 144 -1.38 -9.19 2.02
CA GLY A 144 -2.52 -10.00 1.61
C GLY A 144 -3.68 -10.00 2.60
N SER A 145 -3.56 -10.78 3.66
CA SER A 145 -4.58 -10.87 4.72
C SER A 145 -3.93 -11.22 6.07
N PRO A 146 -4.65 -11.07 7.19
CA PRO A 146 -4.14 -11.56 8.48
C PRO A 146 -3.84 -13.05 8.52
N ARG A 147 -4.47 -13.86 7.65
CA ARG A 147 -4.35 -15.31 7.58
C ARG A 147 -3.22 -15.78 6.66
N ASP A 148 -3.07 -15.10 5.52
CA ASP A 148 -1.97 -15.28 4.57
C ASP A 148 -1.44 -13.89 4.20
N PRO A 149 -0.40 -13.43 4.92
CA PRO A 149 0.05 -12.04 4.83
C PRO A 149 0.58 -11.61 3.46
N VAL A 150 0.92 -12.55 2.57
CA VAL A 150 1.56 -12.22 1.29
C VAL A 150 0.64 -12.46 0.08
N ARG A 151 -0.22 -13.48 0.11
CA ARG A 151 -0.85 -14.00 -1.13
C ARG A 151 -2.37 -13.93 -1.16
N GLU A 152 -3.04 -13.87 -0.02
CA GLU A 152 -4.49 -13.96 0.01
C GLU A 152 -5.17 -12.65 -0.40
N TYR A 153 -6.01 -12.73 -1.42
CA TYR A 153 -6.90 -11.63 -1.80
C TYR A 153 -8.10 -11.52 -0.86
N VAL A 154 -8.33 -10.30 -0.37
CA VAL A 154 -9.57 -9.92 0.31
C VAL A 154 -10.32 -8.93 -0.57
N VAL A 155 -11.51 -9.32 -1.01
CA VAL A 155 -12.33 -8.54 -1.97
C VAL A 155 -13.74 -8.32 -1.43
N PRO A 156 -14.48 -7.29 -1.89
CA PRO A 156 -15.78 -6.92 -1.33
C PRO A 156 -16.79 -8.06 -1.19
N ARG A 157 -16.81 -9.00 -2.11
CA ARG A 157 -17.73 -10.17 -2.06
C ARG A 157 -17.45 -11.11 -0.88
N ASP A 158 -16.23 -11.10 -0.31
CA ASP A 158 -15.85 -11.99 0.78
C ASP A 158 -16.59 -11.66 2.09
N SER A 159 -17.13 -10.43 2.22
CA SER A 159 -18.01 -10.06 3.33
C SER A 159 -19.32 -10.87 3.39
N GLN A 160 -19.69 -11.49 2.27
CA GLN A 160 -20.88 -12.34 2.16
C GLN A 160 -20.61 -13.82 2.50
N ASP A 161 -19.37 -14.19 2.77
CA ASP A 161 -18.96 -15.52 3.19
C ASP A 161 -18.56 -15.51 4.69
N PRO A 162 -19.46 -15.90 5.61
CA PRO A 162 -19.18 -15.85 7.03
C PRO A 162 -18.03 -16.77 7.47
N LEU A 163 -17.79 -17.88 6.76
CA LEU A 163 -16.71 -18.80 7.09
C LEU A 163 -15.35 -18.23 6.71
N LYS A 164 -15.25 -17.64 5.50
CA LYS A 164 -14.05 -16.94 5.07
C LYS A 164 -13.78 -15.76 5.97
N LEU A 165 -14.81 -14.96 6.27
CA LEU A 165 -14.69 -13.78 7.13
C LEU A 165 -14.18 -14.17 8.52
N ALA A 166 -14.78 -15.15 9.17
CA ALA A 166 -14.32 -15.66 10.48
C ALA A 166 -12.85 -16.12 10.43
N ALA A 167 -12.45 -16.82 9.36
CA ALA A 167 -11.06 -17.27 9.18
C ALA A 167 -10.07 -16.12 8.96
N LEU A 168 -10.48 -15.03 8.29
CA LEU A 168 -9.67 -13.83 8.11
C LEU A 168 -9.41 -13.11 9.44
N PHE A 169 -10.43 -13.02 10.30
CA PHE A 169 -10.33 -12.34 11.59
C PHE A 169 -9.68 -13.20 12.69
N ALA A 170 -9.65 -14.53 12.56
CA ALA A 170 -9.14 -15.43 13.60
C ALA A 170 -7.69 -15.13 14.04
N PRO A 171 -6.73 -14.83 13.15
CA PRO A 171 -5.35 -14.55 13.53
C PRO A 171 -5.14 -13.14 14.12
N MET A 172 -6.12 -12.25 14.02
CA MET A 172 -5.95 -10.87 14.45
C MET A 172 -5.86 -10.74 15.97
N THR A 173 -4.83 -10.06 16.43
CA THR A 173 -4.59 -9.73 17.85
C THR A 173 -4.80 -8.26 18.16
N ARG A 174 -5.01 -7.42 17.15
CA ARG A 174 -5.32 -5.99 17.25
C ARG A 174 -6.75 -5.70 16.77
N GLY A 175 -7.24 -4.51 17.09
CA GLY A 175 -8.56 -4.06 16.65
C GLY A 175 -8.66 -3.79 15.15
N VAL A 176 -7.54 -3.48 14.50
CA VAL A 176 -7.47 -3.19 13.08
C VAL A 176 -6.28 -3.90 12.43
N CYS A 177 -6.49 -4.37 11.19
CA CYS A 177 -5.41 -4.82 10.30
C CYS A 177 -5.51 -4.07 8.97
N PHE A 178 -4.41 -3.44 8.54
CA PHE A 178 -4.31 -2.80 7.24
C PHE A 178 -3.73 -3.76 6.21
N ILE A 179 -4.35 -3.80 5.03
CA ILE A 179 -3.97 -4.68 3.91
C ILE A 179 -4.00 -3.93 2.57
N GLY A 180 -3.38 -4.53 1.54
CA GLY A 180 -3.37 -4.08 0.14
C GLY A 180 -3.83 -5.17 -0.83
N HIS A 181 -2.95 -5.50 -1.80
CA HIS A 181 -2.98 -6.65 -2.71
C HIS A 181 -4.15 -6.70 -3.70
N SER A 182 -5.39 -6.46 -3.28
CA SER A 182 -6.53 -6.43 -4.20
C SER A 182 -6.67 -5.10 -4.95
N HIS A 183 -5.99 -4.05 -4.51
CA HIS A 183 -6.04 -2.68 -5.03
C HIS A 183 -7.45 -2.06 -5.00
N VAL A 184 -8.32 -2.58 -4.15
CA VAL A 184 -9.70 -2.11 -4.00
C VAL A 184 -9.90 -1.65 -2.56
N PRO A 185 -9.99 -0.34 -2.31
CA PRO A 185 -10.14 0.18 -0.96
C PRO A 185 -11.49 -0.21 -0.37
N ALA A 186 -11.45 -0.75 0.85
CA ALA A 186 -12.65 -1.14 1.58
C ALA A 186 -12.33 -1.36 3.06
N VAL A 187 -13.35 -1.27 3.91
CA VAL A 187 -13.29 -1.70 5.32
C VAL A 187 -14.22 -2.89 5.49
N TYR A 188 -13.66 -3.98 5.99
CA TYR A 188 -14.40 -5.21 6.33
C TYR A 188 -14.50 -5.29 7.84
N TYR A 189 -15.71 -5.46 8.37
CA TYR A 189 -15.92 -5.63 9.80
C TYR A 189 -16.18 -7.10 10.14
N GLU A 190 -15.75 -7.51 11.31
CA GLU A 190 -15.91 -8.90 11.79
C GLU A 190 -17.38 -9.36 11.83
N ASP A 191 -18.31 -8.44 11.97
CA ASP A 191 -19.76 -8.70 11.98
C ASP A 191 -20.39 -8.82 10.58
N GLY A 192 -19.60 -8.79 9.52
CA GLY A 192 -20.04 -8.93 8.12
C GLY A 192 -20.38 -7.63 7.42
N ARG A 193 -20.38 -6.49 8.14
CA ARG A 193 -20.52 -5.20 7.48
C ARG A 193 -19.33 -4.91 6.59
N ILE A 194 -19.56 -4.19 5.50
CA ILE A 194 -18.52 -3.67 4.60
C ILE A 194 -18.80 -2.18 4.35
N PHE A 195 -17.72 -1.41 4.27
CA PHE A 195 -17.75 -0.03 3.81
C PHE A 195 -16.78 0.11 2.63
N VAL A 196 -17.25 0.70 1.54
CA VAL A 196 -16.43 1.01 0.35
C VAL A 196 -16.42 2.53 0.19
N PRO A 197 -15.25 3.18 0.31
CA PRO A 197 -15.15 4.62 0.21
C PRO A 197 -15.51 5.10 -1.20
N LYS A 198 -16.13 6.28 -1.28
CA LYS A 198 -16.58 6.88 -2.55
C LYS A 198 -16.02 8.29 -2.77
N VAL A 199 -14.77 8.50 -2.34
CA VAL A 199 -14.12 9.82 -2.40
C VAL A 199 -14.32 10.47 -3.76
N ASN A 200 -15.20 11.49 -3.83
CA ASN A 200 -15.54 12.23 -5.06
C ASN A 200 -15.72 11.33 -6.31
N SER A 201 -16.34 10.16 -6.16
CA SER A 201 -16.43 9.14 -7.22
C SER A 201 -17.17 9.62 -8.47
N ALA A 202 -18.09 10.58 -8.32
CA ALA A 202 -18.87 11.14 -9.43
C ALA A 202 -18.07 12.16 -10.26
N THR A 203 -17.25 12.99 -9.60
CA THR A 203 -16.46 14.06 -10.26
C THR A 203 -15.03 13.63 -10.57
N ARG A 204 -14.52 12.60 -9.87
CA ARG A 204 -13.12 12.16 -9.89
C ARG A 204 -12.12 13.28 -9.56
N GLU A 205 -12.56 14.24 -8.77
CA GLU A 205 -11.67 15.26 -8.20
C GLU A 205 -10.88 14.67 -7.03
N ASP A 206 -9.73 15.24 -6.74
CA ASP A 206 -8.95 14.93 -5.56
C ASP A 206 -9.77 15.11 -4.29
N GLY A 207 -9.57 14.22 -3.31
CA GLY A 207 -10.34 14.34 -2.10
C GLY A 207 -9.93 13.38 -1.00
N VAL A 208 -10.54 13.62 0.15
CA VAL A 208 -10.42 12.81 1.36
C VAL A 208 -11.81 12.49 1.84
N GLU A 209 -12.05 11.25 2.23
CA GLU A 209 -13.28 10.77 2.84
C GLU A 209 -12.98 10.19 4.22
N GLY A 210 -13.57 10.75 5.25
CA GLY A 210 -13.33 10.48 6.65
C GLY A 210 -13.28 11.77 7.46
N PRO A 211 -12.82 11.75 8.73
CA PRO A 211 -12.32 10.56 9.43
C PRO A 211 -13.44 9.58 9.81
N TYR A 212 -13.13 8.28 9.72
CA TYR A 212 -14.00 7.21 10.20
C TYR A 212 -13.39 6.56 11.43
N SER A 213 -14.12 6.52 12.54
CA SER A 213 -13.67 5.85 13.75
C SER A 213 -13.70 4.33 13.58
N LEU A 214 -12.56 3.68 13.84
CA LEU A 214 -12.46 2.24 13.85
C LEU A 214 -12.78 1.63 15.22
N GLY A 215 -13.00 2.48 16.24
CA GLY A 215 -13.27 2.05 17.60
C GLY A 215 -12.15 1.25 18.24
N VAL A 216 -10.92 1.54 17.88
CA VAL A 216 -9.75 0.89 18.46
C VAL A 216 -9.65 1.23 19.95
N PRO A 217 -9.67 0.25 20.89
CA PRO A 217 -9.54 0.55 22.31
C PRO A 217 -8.11 1.05 22.59
N GLY A 218 -7.97 2.26 23.08
CA GLY A 218 -6.63 2.69 23.49
C GLY A 218 -6.48 4.12 23.99
N THR A 219 -7.32 5.07 23.62
CA THR A 219 -7.01 6.48 23.89
C THR A 219 -8.14 7.34 24.44
N GLY A 220 -9.37 6.92 24.42
CA GLY A 220 -10.50 7.74 24.91
C GLY A 220 -11.74 6.92 25.21
N SER A 221 -12.23 7.05 26.39
CA SER A 221 -13.53 6.75 26.99
C SER A 221 -14.66 6.27 26.07
N VAL A 222 -14.48 5.15 25.36
CA VAL A 222 -15.60 4.33 24.89
C VAL A 222 -15.95 3.39 26.05
N PRO A 223 -17.20 3.36 26.56
CA PRO A 223 -17.60 2.42 27.58
C PRO A 223 -17.30 1.00 27.13
N ALA A 224 -16.83 0.14 28.04
CA ALA A 224 -16.49 -1.26 27.77
C ALA A 224 -17.68 -2.09 27.21
N GLU A 225 -18.86 -1.54 27.18
CA GLU A 225 -20.11 -2.14 26.70
C GLU A 225 -20.34 -1.95 25.18
N GLU A 226 -19.64 -1.01 24.53
CA GLU A 226 -19.66 -0.83 23.07
C GLU A 226 -18.32 -1.23 22.44
N LYS A 227 -18.00 -2.51 22.49
CA LYS A 227 -16.87 -3.05 21.78
C LYS A 227 -17.15 -2.98 20.28
N LEU A 228 -16.54 -2.01 19.59
CA LEU A 228 -16.64 -1.95 18.14
C LEU A 228 -16.03 -3.22 17.52
N PRO A 229 -16.61 -3.76 16.45
CA PRO A 229 -16.08 -4.95 15.80
C PRO A 229 -14.69 -4.66 15.24
N ARG A 230 -13.83 -5.68 15.25
CA ARG A 230 -12.54 -5.61 14.59
C ARG A 230 -12.71 -5.27 13.11
N ALA A 231 -11.71 -4.62 12.53
CA ALA A 231 -11.76 -4.18 11.15
C ALA A 231 -10.51 -4.64 10.36
N ILE A 232 -10.71 -5.03 9.11
CA ILE A 232 -9.66 -5.18 8.11
C ILE A 232 -9.85 -4.03 7.11
N VAL A 233 -8.82 -3.21 6.93
CA VAL A 233 -8.84 -2.02 6.06
C VAL A 233 -7.94 -2.26 4.87
N ASN A 234 -8.53 -2.43 3.69
CA ASN A 234 -7.75 -2.39 2.45
C ASN A 234 -7.54 -0.94 2.04
N VAL A 235 -6.29 -0.54 1.90
CA VAL A 235 -5.91 0.86 1.62
C VAL A 235 -6.03 1.23 0.12
N GLY A 236 -6.33 0.25 -0.72
CA GLY A 236 -6.29 0.42 -2.16
C GLY A 236 -4.86 0.32 -2.70
N SER A 237 -4.58 1.01 -3.80
CA SER A 237 -3.27 1.01 -4.45
C SER A 237 -2.86 2.42 -4.82
N VAL A 238 -1.58 2.74 -4.59
CA VAL A 238 -0.98 3.98 -5.08
C VAL A 238 -0.69 3.85 -6.57
N GLY A 239 -0.01 2.77 -7.00
CA GLY A 239 0.53 2.65 -8.35
C GLY A 239 -0.40 2.08 -9.40
N GLN A 240 -1.37 1.23 -9.00
CA GLN A 240 -2.23 0.51 -9.95
C GLN A 240 -3.63 0.21 -9.39
N PRO A 241 -4.49 1.21 -9.17
CA PRO A 241 -5.88 1.00 -8.73
C PRO A 241 -6.67 0.05 -9.62
N ARG A 242 -7.57 -0.79 -9.03
CA ARG A 242 -8.35 -1.81 -9.75
C ARG A 242 -9.85 -1.77 -9.45
N ASP A 243 -10.34 -0.67 -8.93
CA ASP A 243 -11.75 -0.46 -8.59
C ASP A 243 -12.53 0.35 -9.65
N GLY A 244 -11.93 0.55 -10.84
CA GLY A 244 -12.49 1.33 -11.95
C GLY A 244 -12.23 2.84 -11.83
N ASP A 245 -11.50 3.26 -10.82
CA ASP A 245 -11.04 4.63 -10.62
C ASP A 245 -9.52 4.71 -10.83
N PRO A 246 -9.01 5.46 -11.82
CA PRO A 246 -7.57 5.54 -12.09
C PRO A 246 -6.78 6.35 -11.06
N ARG A 247 -7.46 7.10 -10.17
CA ARG A 247 -6.80 7.89 -9.14
C ARG A 247 -6.12 7.00 -8.11
N LEU A 248 -4.91 7.36 -7.70
CA LEU A 248 -4.22 6.65 -6.61
C LEU A 248 -5.05 6.63 -5.32
N SER A 249 -4.81 5.64 -4.48
CA SER A 249 -5.47 5.49 -3.18
C SER A 249 -4.45 5.20 -2.09
N TYR A 250 -4.62 5.86 -0.94
CA TYR A 250 -3.93 5.52 0.31
C TYR A 250 -4.79 5.91 1.52
N VAL A 251 -4.35 5.53 2.72
CA VAL A 251 -5.06 5.81 3.97
C VAL A 251 -4.21 6.62 4.92
N LEU A 252 -4.82 7.60 5.58
CA LEU A 252 -4.26 8.30 6.74
C LEU A 252 -4.86 7.70 8.01
N PHE A 253 -4.02 7.49 9.03
CA PHE A 253 -4.41 6.88 10.30
C PHE A 253 -3.78 7.64 11.48
N ASP A 254 -4.60 8.00 12.47
CA ASP A 254 -4.17 8.73 13.67
C ASP A 254 -4.11 7.88 14.94
N GLY A 255 -4.34 6.56 14.82
CA GLY A 255 -4.43 5.61 15.91
C GLY A 255 -5.86 5.22 16.29
N GLU A 256 -6.84 6.02 15.91
CA GLU A 256 -8.28 5.79 16.16
C GLU A 256 -9.12 5.87 14.90
N ASN A 257 -8.78 6.80 14.01
CA ASN A 257 -9.57 7.14 12.84
C ASN A 257 -8.77 6.93 11.56
N ILE A 258 -9.48 6.52 10.51
CA ILE A 258 -8.93 6.44 9.16
C ILE A 258 -9.58 7.46 8.26
N SER A 259 -8.81 7.94 7.27
CA SER A 259 -9.31 8.72 6.15
C SER A 259 -8.77 8.15 4.86
N PHE A 260 -9.64 7.88 3.91
CA PHE A 260 -9.24 7.46 2.56
C PHE A 260 -8.94 8.67 1.70
N VAL A 261 -7.82 8.64 1.02
CA VAL A 261 -7.38 9.68 0.10
C VAL A 261 -7.40 9.16 -1.33
N ARG A 262 -7.92 9.98 -2.25
CA ARG A 262 -7.90 9.75 -3.70
C ARG A 262 -7.33 10.97 -4.40
N LEU A 263 -6.30 10.78 -5.22
CA LEU A 263 -5.64 11.86 -5.95
C LEU A 263 -5.43 11.48 -7.41
N ASN A 264 -5.60 12.46 -8.26
CA ASN A 264 -5.10 12.37 -9.63
C ASN A 264 -3.58 12.44 -9.63
N TYR A 265 -2.96 11.72 -10.52
CA TYR A 265 -1.52 11.78 -10.78
C TYR A 265 -1.29 11.77 -12.29
N ASP A 266 -0.09 11.98 -12.74
CA ASP A 266 0.26 11.97 -14.16
C ASP A 266 0.28 10.52 -14.69
N VAL A 267 -0.91 10.03 -15.04
CA VAL A 267 -1.12 8.67 -15.58
C VAL A 267 -0.45 8.52 -16.94
N GLU A 268 -0.42 9.59 -17.76
CA GLU A 268 0.20 9.56 -19.09
C GLU A 268 1.71 9.42 -18.96
N ALA A 269 2.35 10.17 -18.08
CA ALA A 269 3.78 10.04 -17.82
C ALA A 269 4.15 8.64 -17.29
N ALA A 270 3.31 8.04 -16.42
CA ALA A 270 3.53 6.68 -15.95
C ALA A 270 3.38 5.64 -17.08
N ALA A 271 2.37 5.80 -17.94
CA ALA A 271 2.14 4.92 -19.07
C ALA A 271 3.27 5.01 -20.13
N ASP A 272 3.72 6.24 -20.46
CA ASP A 272 4.79 6.48 -21.43
C ASP A 272 6.10 5.82 -20.99
N LYS A 273 6.41 5.84 -19.70
CA LYS A 273 7.58 5.14 -19.15
C LYS A 273 7.48 3.63 -19.35
N ILE A 274 6.30 3.04 -19.17
CA ILE A 274 6.08 1.60 -19.42
C ILE A 274 6.21 1.30 -20.92
N PHE A 275 5.59 2.11 -21.79
CA PHE A 275 5.73 1.95 -23.26
C PHE A 275 7.18 2.11 -23.74
N GLY A 276 8.00 2.86 -23.01
CA GLY A 276 9.44 3.02 -23.30
C GLY A 276 10.29 1.79 -23.01
N VAL A 277 9.74 0.76 -22.36
CA VAL A 277 10.45 -0.48 -21.99
C VAL A 277 9.92 -1.65 -22.81
N SER A 278 10.71 -2.14 -23.77
CA SER A 278 10.30 -3.17 -24.73
C SER A 278 9.93 -4.52 -24.10
N GLU A 279 10.46 -4.81 -22.92
CA GLU A 279 10.22 -6.04 -22.15
C GLU A 279 8.90 -6.00 -21.36
N LEU A 280 8.37 -4.80 -21.12
CA LEU A 280 7.10 -4.63 -20.42
C LEU A 280 5.94 -4.68 -21.42
N PRO A 281 4.92 -5.53 -21.19
CA PRO A 281 3.73 -5.57 -22.04
C PRO A 281 2.95 -4.25 -22.02
N ASP A 282 2.60 -3.70 -23.20
CA ASP A 282 1.80 -2.46 -23.37
C ASP A 282 0.52 -2.43 -22.53
N TYR A 283 -0.09 -3.58 -22.32
CA TYR A 283 -1.27 -3.73 -21.46
C TYR A 283 -1.08 -3.15 -20.06
N LEU A 284 0.14 -3.18 -19.53
CA LEU A 284 0.45 -2.66 -18.17
C LEU A 284 0.31 -1.14 -18.14
N ALA A 285 0.63 -0.45 -19.22
CA ALA A 285 0.40 0.99 -19.40
C ALA A 285 -1.09 1.30 -19.64
N GLU A 286 -1.72 0.59 -20.58
CA GLU A 286 -3.11 0.84 -21.00
C GLU A 286 -4.13 0.71 -19.85
N ARG A 287 -3.85 -0.14 -18.87
CA ARG A 287 -4.76 -0.41 -17.76
C ARG A 287 -4.78 0.70 -16.71
N LEU A 288 -3.72 1.51 -16.61
CA LEU A 288 -3.61 2.59 -15.61
C LEU A 288 -4.75 3.58 -15.75
N SER A 289 -5.01 4.06 -16.96
CA SER A 289 -6.09 5.03 -17.23
C SER A 289 -7.51 4.47 -16.98
N LYS A 290 -7.63 3.16 -16.87
CA LYS A 290 -8.91 2.45 -16.69
C LYS A 290 -9.17 2.08 -15.21
N GLY A 291 -8.19 2.25 -14.33
CA GLY A 291 -8.27 1.78 -12.94
C GLY A 291 -8.47 0.24 -12.86
N ARG A 292 -7.69 -0.56 -13.60
CA ARG A 292 -7.90 -2.01 -13.74
C ARG A 292 -6.61 -2.80 -13.56
#